data_6bfd2f9781f27f1bcfb0ecd7e9e677d1
#
_entry.id   6bfd2f9781f27f1bcfb0ecd7e9e677d1
#
_cell.length_a   1.000
_cell.length_b   1.000
_cell.length_c   1.000
_cell.angle_alpha   90.00
_cell.angle_beta   90.00
_cell.angle_gamma   90.00
#
_symmetry.space_group_name_H-M   'P 1'
#
loop_
_entity.id
_entity.type
_entity.pdbx_description
1 polymer ?
#
loop_
_entity_poly.entity_id
_entity_poly.type
_entity_poly.pdbx_seq_one_letter_code
_entity_poly.pdbx_strand_id
1 'polypeptide(L)'
;MASALGIFIDRNIIKYAKLNGTKGKLKVESYGMKYGENHKELLKQIIEETNSSKNSVVINASEIHYEETSIFSMLKKKDYDKAVEVAYEEIVDKQKLRPELLEYGYILSKNPADSEKLHVLLGIQEKGAMETRANLFGQNVMLYSQMPIGISISNLYGSPLPALIVNIEEDTYITEIYDSEPIKVTRIATGTRNIINTINNEENSISKSYEVLRNMVLPTDDMDQISFEGNEYAPIIVSEIMKIVSEIKAVINKRPGIYKKIYITGTGATISNVETFIEKLIDDVECDILRPAGIEVQKKVAIKEYVDVNSAISLACEALRI
;
A
#
# COMPACT_ATOMS: atom_id res chain seq x y z
N MET A 1 -9.12 -23.98 -9.83
CA MET A 1 -9.09 -22.84 -8.92
C MET A 1 -8.44 -21.69 -9.66
N ALA A 2 -8.94 -20.49 -9.50
CA ALA A 2 -8.28 -19.31 -10.04
C ALA A 2 -6.99 -19.05 -9.26
N SER A 3 -5.96 -18.59 -9.95
CA SER A 3 -4.66 -18.27 -9.35
C SER A 3 -4.21 -16.91 -9.88
N ALA A 4 -3.63 -16.09 -9.02
CA ALA A 4 -3.07 -14.80 -9.37
C ALA A 4 -1.72 -14.58 -8.70
N LEU A 5 -0.85 -13.86 -9.38
CA LEU A 5 0.45 -13.42 -8.89
C LEU A 5 0.42 -11.90 -8.72
N GLY A 6 0.51 -11.43 -7.48
CA GLY A 6 0.72 -10.04 -7.17
C GLY A 6 2.21 -9.74 -7.09
N ILE A 7 2.62 -8.66 -7.72
CA ILE A 7 4.01 -8.21 -7.75
C ILE A 7 4.05 -6.74 -7.37
N PHE A 8 4.65 -6.46 -6.24
CA PHE A 8 4.92 -5.11 -5.79
C PHE A 8 6.37 -4.76 -6.10
N ILE A 9 6.57 -3.71 -6.89
CA ILE A 9 7.87 -3.26 -7.36
C ILE A 9 8.15 -1.91 -6.71
N ASP A 10 9.21 -1.88 -5.94
CA ASP A 10 9.83 -0.66 -5.46
C ASP A 10 11.24 -0.52 -6.07
N ARG A 11 11.99 0.52 -5.74
CA ARG A 11 13.26 0.86 -6.41
C ARG A 11 14.27 -0.29 -6.39
N ASN A 12 14.50 -0.87 -5.23
CA ASN A 12 15.56 -1.86 -5.01
C ASN A 12 15.03 -3.25 -4.60
N ILE A 13 13.72 -3.42 -4.58
CA ILE A 13 13.09 -4.66 -4.13
C ILE A 13 11.86 -4.96 -4.98
N ILE A 14 11.69 -6.23 -5.28
CA ILE A 14 10.43 -6.78 -5.79
C ILE A 14 9.90 -7.77 -4.77
N LYS A 15 8.68 -7.56 -4.31
CA LYS A 15 7.94 -8.47 -3.46
C LYS A 15 6.88 -9.18 -4.31
N TYR A 16 6.67 -10.45 -4.06
CA TYR A 16 5.68 -11.22 -4.80
C TYR A 16 4.88 -12.13 -3.87
N ALA A 17 3.63 -12.38 -4.26
CA ALA A 17 2.77 -13.35 -3.61
C ALA A 17 1.86 -14.01 -4.65
N LYS A 18 1.84 -15.33 -4.67
CA LYS A 18 0.92 -16.11 -5.48
C LYS A 18 -0.21 -16.59 -4.60
N LEU A 19 -1.41 -16.20 -4.97
CA LEU A 19 -2.64 -16.64 -4.33
C LEU A 19 -3.40 -17.63 -5.20
N ASN A 20 -4.09 -18.56 -4.57
CA ASN A 20 -5.09 -19.38 -5.20
C ASN A 20 -6.38 -19.43 -4.37
N GLY A 21 -7.48 -19.77 -5.02
CA GLY A 21 -8.74 -19.91 -4.33
C GLY A 21 -9.95 -19.39 -5.11
N THR A 22 -10.98 -19.08 -4.36
CA THR A 22 -12.22 -18.45 -4.82
C THR A 22 -12.57 -17.29 -3.91
N LYS A 23 -13.46 -16.41 -4.35
CA LYS A 23 -13.92 -15.26 -3.55
C LYS A 23 -14.27 -15.69 -2.12
N GLY A 24 -13.64 -15.06 -1.14
CA GLY A 24 -13.84 -15.32 0.29
C GLY A 24 -13.07 -16.51 0.88
N LYS A 25 -12.31 -17.28 0.05
CA LYS A 25 -11.44 -18.38 0.51
C LYS A 25 -10.14 -18.36 -0.30
N LEU A 26 -9.31 -17.38 -0.01
CA LEU A 26 -8.00 -17.23 -0.65
C LEU A 26 -6.92 -17.87 0.21
N LYS A 27 -5.90 -18.42 -0.45
CA LYS A 27 -4.74 -19.02 0.20
C LYS A 27 -3.46 -18.54 -0.46
N VAL A 28 -2.48 -18.17 0.33
CA VAL A 28 -1.12 -17.88 -0.15
C VAL A 28 -0.45 -19.22 -0.49
N GLU A 29 -0.11 -19.41 -1.76
CA GLU A 29 0.61 -20.58 -2.27
C GLU A 29 2.12 -20.43 -2.10
N SER A 30 2.64 -19.27 -2.54
CA SER A 30 4.04 -18.91 -2.39
C SER A 30 4.18 -17.39 -2.28
N TYR A 31 5.25 -16.95 -1.65
CA TYR A 31 5.60 -15.54 -1.53
C TYR A 31 7.10 -15.38 -1.35
N GLY A 32 7.60 -14.19 -1.57
CA GLY A 32 9.01 -13.87 -1.36
C GLY A 32 9.37 -12.49 -1.85
N MET A 33 10.67 -12.24 -1.89
CA MET A 33 11.22 -10.99 -2.37
C MET A 33 12.55 -11.19 -3.06
N LYS A 34 12.85 -10.30 -4.00
CA LYS A 34 14.10 -10.23 -4.75
C LYS A 34 14.67 -8.82 -4.65
N TYR A 35 15.96 -8.71 -4.56
CA TYR A 35 16.67 -7.44 -4.39
C TYR A 35 17.49 -7.11 -5.64
N GLY A 36 17.49 -5.86 -6.03
CA GLY A 36 18.27 -5.33 -7.15
C GLY A 36 17.48 -4.40 -8.05
N GLU A 37 18.19 -3.74 -8.93
CA GLU A 37 17.65 -2.73 -9.86
C GLU A 37 17.22 -3.32 -11.22
N ASN A 38 17.70 -4.52 -11.56
CA ASN A 38 17.31 -5.18 -12.81
C ASN A 38 15.95 -5.88 -12.69
N HIS A 39 14.89 -5.08 -12.60
CA HIS A 39 13.54 -5.58 -12.38
C HIS A 39 13.09 -6.57 -13.44
N LYS A 40 13.51 -6.43 -14.69
CA LYS A 40 13.15 -7.33 -15.79
C LYS A 40 13.64 -8.76 -15.53
N GLU A 41 14.89 -8.91 -15.13
CA GLU A 41 15.48 -10.22 -14.84
C GLU A 41 14.88 -10.84 -13.56
N LEU A 42 14.71 -10.02 -12.53
CA LEU A 42 14.10 -10.44 -11.27
C LEU A 42 12.65 -10.93 -11.49
N LEU A 43 11.88 -10.26 -12.32
CA LEU A 43 10.51 -10.68 -12.67
C LEU A 43 10.49 -12.00 -13.42
N LYS A 44 11.41 -12.19 -14.37
CA LYS A 44 11.54 -13.46 -15.07
C LYS A 44 11.78 -14.62 -14.09
N GLN A 45 12.73 -14.44 -13.17
CA GLN A 45 13.00 -15.42 -12.12
C GLN A 45 11.75 -15.71 -11.25
N ILE A 46 11.01 -14.67 -10.83
CA ILE A 46 9.79 -14.84 -10.03
C ILE A 46 8.73 -15.65 -10.79
N ILE A 47 8.51 -15.35 -12.07
CA ILE A 47 7.54 -16.05 -12.90
C ILE A 47 7.93 -17.51 -13.06
N GLU A 48 9.21 -17.81 -13.30
CA GLU A 48 9.73 -19.17 -13.41
C GLU A 48 9.58 -19.93 -12.08
N GLU A 49 10.01 -19.34 -10.95
CA GLU A 49 9.94 -19.94 -9.62
C GLU A 49 8.49 -20.21 -9.17
N THR A 50 7.57 -19.32 -9.49
CA THR A 50 6.16 -19.46 -9.11
C THR A 50 5.35 -20.27 -10.13
N ASN A 51 5.95 -20.65 -11.24
CA ASN A 51 5.24 -21.28 -12.37
C ASN A 51 3.98 -20.52 -12.77
N SER A 52 4.11 -19.19 -12.90
CA SER A 52 2.97 -18.28 -13.07
C SER A 52 2.74 -17.86 -14.53
N SER A 53 3.40 -18.48 -15.50
CA SER A 53 3.33 -18.14 -16.92
C SER A 53 1.92 -18.13 -17.53
N LYS A 54 0.96 -18.79 -16.87
CA LYS A 54 -0.46 -18.86 -17.28
C LYS A 54 -1.40 -18.17 -16.30
N ASN A 55 -0.88 -17.54 -15.26
CA ASN A 55 -1.68 -16.93 -14.21
C ASN A 55 -1.85 -15.43 -14.46
N SER A 56 -2.88 -14.87 -13.88
CA SER A 56 -3.07 -13.43 -13.87
C SER A 56 -1.98 -12.76 -13.03
N VAL A 57 -1.26 -11.82 -13.61
CA VAL A 57 -0.21 -11.05 -12.95
C VAL A 57 -0.71 -9.63 -12.74
N VAL A 58 -0.72 -9.19 -11.50
CA VAL A 58 -1.08 -7.82 -11.11
C VAL A 58 0.15 -7.15 -10.51
N ILE A 59 0.50 -5.99 -11.04
CA ILE A 59 1.61 -5.18 -10.53
C ILE A 59 1.08 -3.88 -9.93
N ASN A 60 1.85 -3.25 -9.03
CA ASN A 60 1.51 -1.90 -8.59
C ASN A 60 1.66 -0.91 -9.75
N ALA A 61 0.71 0.00 -9.87
CA ALA A 61 0.82 1.13 -10.78
C ALA A 61 2.06 1.98 -10.45
N SER A 62 2.50 2.75 -11.43
CA SER A 62 3.53 3.77 -11.23
C SER A 62 3.00 4.91 -10.35
N GLU A 63 3.39 6.11 -10.60
CA GLU A 63 2.89 7.25 -9.84
C GLU A 63 1.44 7.56 -10.19
N ILE A 64 0.56 7.55 -9.17
CA ILE A 64 -0.84 7.95 -9.27
C ILE A 64 -1.06 9.14 -8.36
N HIS A 65 -1.72 10.15 -8.89
CA HIS A 65 -2.23 11.27 -8.13
C HIS A 65 -3.65 10.97 -7.66
N TYR A 66 -3.91 11.16 -6.36
CA TYR A 66 -5.21 10.90 -5.76
C TYR A 66 -5.94 12.19 -5.47
N GLU A 67 -7.21 12.26 -5.86
CA GLU A 67 -8.08 13.39 -5.59
C GLU A 67 -9.42 12.94 -4.99
N GLU A 68 -9.98 13.77 -4.14
CA GLU A 68 -11.27 13.55 -3.51
C GLU A 68 -12.30 14.51 -4.08
N THR A 69 -13.48 13.99 -4.39
CA THR A 69 -14.66 14.80 -4.75
C THR A 69 -15.94 14.11 -4.29
N SER A 70 -17.10 14.61 -4.67
CA SER A 70 -18.38 14.00 -4.35
C SER A 70 -19.40 14.24 -5.44
N ILE A 71 -20.32 13.29 -5.59
CA ILE A 71 -21.51 13.39 -6.46
C ILE A 71 -22.78 13.19 -5.65
N PHE A 72 -23.94 13.60 -6.13
CA PHE A 72 -25.21 13.42 -5.44
C PHE A 72 -25.60 11.94 -5.37
N SER A 73 -25.98 11.46 -4.17
CA SER A 73 -26.38 10.07 -3.95
C SER A 73 -27.72 9.68 -4.60
N MET A 74 -28.58 10.68 -4.88
CA MET A 74 -29.89 10.47 -5.52
C MET A 74 -29.81 10.22 -7.03
N LEU A 75 -28.63 10.34 -7.66
CA LEU A 75 -28.45 10.00 -9.06
C LEU A 75 -28.73 8.51 -9.30
N LYS A 76 -29.20 8.18 -10.50
CA LYS A 76 -29.30 6.78 -10.93
C LYS A 76 -27.91 6.22 -11.21
N LYS A 77 -27.67 4.96 -10.88
CA LYS A 77 -26.36 4.31 -11.10
C LYS A 77 -25.81 4.50 -12.52
N LYS A 78 -26.66 4.50 -13.54
CA LYS A 78 -26.25 4.71 -14.93
C LYS A 78 -25.71 6.12 -15.23
N ASP A 79 -25.96 7.08 -14.35
CA ASP A 79 -25.55 8.48 -14.49
C ASP A 79 -24.29 8.79 -13.65
N TYR A 80 -23.79 7.81 -12.87
CA TYR A 80 -22.62 8.00 -12.01
C TYR A 80 -21.35 8.31 -12.81
N ASP A 81 -21.07 7.54 -13.87
CA ASP A 81 -19.89 7.75 -14.71
C ASP A 81 -19.84 9.18 -15.25
N LYS A 82 -20.97 9.68 -15.77
CA LYS A 82 -21.07 11.04 -16.28
C LYS A 82 -20.89 12.10 -15.19
N ALA A 83 -21.45 11.87 -14.00
CA ALA A 83 -21.29 12.80 -12.88
C ALA A 83 -19.83 12.83 -12.37
N VAL A 84 -19.16 11.69 -12.36
CA VAL A 84 -17.74 11.59 -12.01
C VAL A 84 -16.86 12.26 -13.08
N GLU A 85 -17.20 12.09 -14.38
CA GLU A 85 -16.49 12.74 -15.48
C GLU A 85 -16.53 14.27 -15.34
N VAL A 86 -17.71 14.85 -15.05
CA VAL A 86 -17.84 16.31 -14.81
C VAL A 86 -16.99 16.73 -13.60
N ALA A 87 -17.03 15.97 -12.52
CA ALA A 87 -16.24 16.29 -11.33
C ALA A 87 -14.72 16.17 -11.58
N TYR A 88 -14.30 15.21 -12.41
CA TYR A 88 -12.91 15.09 -12.87
C TYR A 88 -12.49 16.30 -13.71
N GLU A 89 -13.32 16.73 -14.69
CA GLU A 89 -13.04 17.91 -15.51
C GLU A 89 -12.87 19.16 -14.66
N GLU A 90 -13.71 19.37 -13.64
CA GLU A 90 -13.59 20.49 -12.70
C GLU A 90 -12.25 20.48 -11.94
N ILE A 91 -11.75 19.28 -11.53
CA ILE A 91 -10.47 19.14 -10.85
C ILE A 91 -9.32 19.48 -11.80
N VAL A 92 -9.36 18.93 -13.03
CA VAL A 92 -8.33 19.15 -14.04
C VAL A 92 -8.22 20.62 -14.40
N ASP A 93 -9.36 21.29 -14.61
CA ASP A 93 -9.43 22.72 -14.92
C ASP A 93 -8.88 23.57 -13.76
N LYS A 94 -9.29 23.27 -12.54
CA LYS A 94 -8.82 23.97 -11.33
C LYS A 94 -7.31 23.87 -11.15
N GLN A 95 -6.74 22.71 -11.47
CA GLN A 95 -5.30 22.45 -11.35
C GLN A 95 -4.52 22.83 -12.61
N LYS A 96 -5.21 23.28 -13.67
CA LYS A 96 -4.61 23.64 -14.98
C LYS A 96 -3.82 22.49 -15.60
N LEU A 97 -4.31 21.27 -15.42
CA LEU A 97 -3.75 20.07 -16.03
C LEU A 97 -4.25 19.94 -17.48
N ARG A 98 -3.60 19.07 -18.25
CA ARG A 98 -3.96 18.77 -19.64
C ARG A 98 -4.77 17.46 -19.70
N PRO A 99 -6.11 17.51 -19.81
CA PRO A 99 -6.95 16.30 -19.75
C PRO A 99 -6.64 15.30 -20.87
N GLU A 100 -6.19 15.79 -22.04
CA GLU A 100 -5.83 14.94 -23.18
C GLU A 100 -4.62 14.02 -22.89
N LEU A 101 -3.78 14.38 -21.92
CA LEU A 101 -2.60 13.60 -21.49
C LEU A 101 -2.88 12.70 -20.29
N LEU A 102 -4.07 12.75 -19.72
CA LEU A 102 -4.42 12.07 -18.48
C LEU A 102 -5.49 11.00 -18.71
N GLU A 103 -5.42 9.96 -17.89
CA GLU A 103 -6.49 8.98 -17.70
C GLU A 103 -6.79 8.86 -16.20
N TYR A 104 -8.02 8.45 -15.87
CA TYR A 104 -8.44 8.30 -14.48
C TYR A 104 -9.27 7.04 -14.27
N GLY A 105 -9.25 6.58 -13.03
CA GLY A 105 -10.19 5.61 -12.48
C GLY A 105 -10.77 6.14 -11.17
N TYR A 106 -11.86 5.54 -10.69
CA TYR A 106 -12.48 6.01 -9.46
C TYR A 106 -13.11 4.91 -8.62
N ILE A 107 -13.28 5.21 -7.33
CA ILE A 107 -14.04 4.41 -6.38
C ILE A 107 -15.15 5.28 -5.80
N LEU A 108 -16.34 4.70 -5.71
CA LEU A 108 -17.50 5.32 -5.06
C LEU A 108 -17.71 4.68 -3.68
N SER A 109 -17.89 5.52 -2.68
CA SER A 109 -18.16 5.08 -1.31
C SER A 109 -19.20 6.01 -0.64
N LYS A 110 -19.64 5.64 0.55
CA LYS A 110 -20.44 6.55 1.38
C LYS A 110 -19.60 7.75 1.79
N ASN A 111 -20.21 8.92 1.75
CA ASN A 111 -19.54 10.13 2.22
C ASN A 111 -19.65 10.21 3.75
N PRO A 112 -18.52 10.28 4.49
CA PRO A 112 -18.55 10.34 5.95
C PRO A 112 -19.10 11.66 6.52
N ALA A 113 -19.14 12.73 5.70
CA ALA A 113 -19.55 14.06 6.13
C ALA A 113 -20.94 14.45 5.63
N ASP A 114 -21.48 13.80 4.59
CA ASP A 114 -22.72 14.20 3.93
C ASP A 114 -23.45 12.99 3.35
N SER A 115 -24.55 12.60 3.97
CA SER A 115 -25.34 11.43 3.54
C SER A 115 -26.10 11.63 2.21
N GLU A 116 -26.25 12.86 1.74
CA GLU A 116 -26.88 13.17 0.45
C GLU A 116 -25.90 13.04 -0.72
N LYS A 117 -24.62 12.79 -0.43
CA LYS A 117 -23.56 12.63 -1.43
C LYS A 117 -22.89 11.26 -1.34
N LEU A 118 -22.38 10.81 -2.45
CA LEU A 118 -21.39 9.74 -2.53
C LEU A 118 -20.00 10.39 -2.58
N HIS A 119 -19.09 9.81 -1.84
CA HIS A 119 -17.68 10.15 -1.92
C HIS A 119 -17.07 9.51 -3.16
N VAL A 120 -16.21 10.25 -3.85
CA VAL A 120 -15.48 9.81 -5.04
C VAL A 120 -13.99 9.94 -4.76
N LEU A 121 -13.29 8.82 -4.74
CA LEU A 121 -11.83 8.80 -4.76
C LEU A 121 -11.37 8.59 -6.20
N LEU A 122 -10.70 9.59 -6.76
CA LEU A 122 -10.12 9.55 -8.10
C LEU A 122 -8.65 9.16 -8.02
N GLY A 123 -8.22 8.26 -8.89
CA GLY A 123 -6.82 8.02 -9.19
C GLY A 123 -6.52 8.52 -10.60
N ILE A 124 -5.59 9.46 -10.74
CA ILE A 124 -5.27 10.14 -12.00
C ILE A 124 -3.82 9.83 -12.36
N GLN A 125 -3.58 9.44 -13.61
CA GLN A 125 -2.22 9.18 -14.12
C GLN A 125 -2.06 9.67 -15.56
N GLU A 126 -0.81 9.72 -16.03
CA GLU A 126 -0.52 10.00 -17.44
C GLU A 126 -0.99 8.85 -18.33
N LYS A 127 -1.59 9.19 -19.49
CA LYS A 127 -1.94 8.21 -20.53
C LYS A 127 -0.70 7.45 -20.98
N GLY A 128 -0.84 6.14 -21.11
CA GLY A 128 0.25 5.26 -21.51
C GLY A 128 1.25 4.92 -20.40
N ALA A 129 1.08 5.44 -19.19
CA ALA A 129 1.91 5.06 -18.04
C ALA A 129 1.85 3.55 -17.78
N MET A 130 0.66 2.94 -17.92
CA MET A 130 0.46 1.51 -17.79
C MET A 130 1.22 0.72 -18.87
N GLU A 131 1.16 1.16 -20.13
CA GLU A 131 1.86 0.50 -21.24
C GLU A 131 3.37 0.62 -21.09
N THR A 132 3.86 1.80 -20.72
CA THR A 132 5.28 2.04 -20.44
C THR A 132 5.78 1.10 -19.36
N ARG A 133 5.03 0.96 -18.27
CA ARG A 133 5.38 0.07 -17.17
C ARG A 133 5.31 -1.41 -17.59
N ALA A 134 4.30 -1.80 -18.36
CA ALA A 134 4.19 -3.17 -18.89
C ALA A 134 5.38 -3.51 -19.82
N ASN A 135 5.82 -2.57 -20.63
CA ASN A 135 6.95 -2.76 -21.55
C ASN A 135 8.30 -2.97 -20.82
N LEU A 136 8.44 -2.48 -19.58
CA LEU A 136 9.61 -2.76 -18.75
C LEU A 136 9.79 -4.26 -18.48
N PHE A 137 8.71 -5.03 -18.50
CA PHE A 137 8.70 -6.46 -18.16
C PHE A 137 8.85 -7.38 -19.39
N GLY A 138 8.78 -6.81 -20.60
CA GLY A 138 8.92 -7.54 -21.86
C GLY A 138 7.63 -8.23 -22.31
N GLN A 139 7.59 -8.59 -23.59
CA GLN A 139 6.39 -9.10 -24.29
C GLN A 139 5.86 -10.46 -23.77
N ASN A 140 6.60 -11.13 -22.89
CA ASN A 140 6.24 -12.45 -22.39
C ASN A 140 5.47 -12.45 -21.06
N VAL A 141 5.27 -11.30 -20.44
CA VAL A 141 4.51 -11.18 -19.19
C VAL A 141 3.11 -10.68 -19.52
N MET A 142 2.13 -11.59 -19.44
CA MET A 142 0.72 -11.17 -19.50
C MET A 142 0.34 -10.52 -18.19
N LEU A 143 0.28 -9.20 -18.21
CA LEU A 143 -0.25 -8.44 -17.09
C LEU A 143 -1.78 -8.46 -17.13
N TYR A 144 -2.39 -8.87 -16.03
CA TYR A 144 -3.83 -8.77 -15.85
C TYR A 144 -4.25 -7.31 -15.67
N SER A 145 -3.59 -6.62 -14.75
CA SER A 145 -3.83 -5.21 -14.48
C SER A 145 -2.66 -4.56 -13.75
N GLN A 146 -2.75 -3.25 -13.63
CA GLN A 146 -1.92 -2.45 -12.74
C GLN A 146 -2.83 -1.75 -11.74
N MET A 147 -2.51 -1.87 -10.45
CA MET A 147 -3.35 -1.33 -9.38
C MET A 147 -2.56 -0.36 -8.51
N PRO A 148 -3.16 0.78 -8.15
CA PRO A 148 -2.57 1.68 -7.17
C PRO A 148 -2.42 0.98 -5.81
N ILE A 149 -1.20 0.96 -5.26
CA ILE A 149 -0.94 0.24 -4.00
C ILE A 149 -1.75 0.79 -2.83
N GLY A 150 -1.93 2.11 -2.75
CA GLY A 150 -2.74 2.74 -1.71
C GLY A 150 -4.21 2.33 -1.75
N ILE A 151 -4.73 1.92 -2.91
CA ILE A 151 -6.08 1.40 -3.06
C ILE A 151 -6.11 -0.11 -2.81
N SER A 152 -5.22 -0.87 -3.46
CA SER A 152 -5.23 -2.33 -3.37
C SER A 152 -5.03 -2.84 -1.94
N ILE A 153 -4.26 -2.12 -1.11
CA ILE A 153 -3.99 -2.52 0.27
C ILE A 153 -5.28 -2.60 1.12
N SER A 154 -6.33 -1.86 0.77
CA SER A 154 -7.64 -1.93 1.42
C SER A 154 -8.27 -3.32 1.32
N ASN A 155 -7.92 -4.10 0.30
CA ASN A 155 -8.39 -5.47 0.12
C ASN A 155 -8.01 -6.42 1.26
N LEU A 156 -7.01 -6.06 2.05
CA LEU A 156 -6.57 -6.84 3.21
C LEU A 156 -7.38 -6.53 4.48
N TYR A 157 -8.15 -5.44 4.46
CA TYR A 157 -8.96 -5.02 5.59
C TYR A 157 -10.39 -5.56 5.47
N GLY A 158 -10.80 -6.40 6.40
CA GLY A 158 -12.09 -7.11 6.34
C GLY A 158 -13.18 -6.56 7.26
N SER A 159 -13.06 -5.32 7.73
CA SER A 159 -14.03 -4.71 8.66
C SER A 159 -14.71 -3.49 8.04
N PRO A 160 -16.00 -3.24 8.31
CA PRO A 160 -16.69 -2.01 7.91
C PRO A 160 -16.34 -0.80 8.80
N LEU A 161 -15.63 -1.01 9.91
CA LEU A 161 -15.27 0.08 10.82
C LEU A 161 -14.24 1.01 10.19
N PRO A 162 -14.35 2.32 10.44
CA PRO A 162 -13.34 3.27 9.97
C PRO A 162 -11.95 2.96 10.54
N ALA A 163 -10.94 2.99 9.69
CA ALA A 163 -9.56 2.75 10.08
C ALA A 163 -8.58 3.46 9.14
N LEU A 164 -7.34 3.61 9.60
CA LEU A 164 -6.21 4.00 8.76
C LEU A 164 -5.35 2.78 8.48
N ILE A 165 -4.97 2.57 7.23
CA ILE A 165 -3.94 1.59 6.86
C ILE A 165 -2.70 2.37 6.47
N VAL A 166 -1.62 2.15 7.20
CA VAL A 166 -0.32 2.79 6.99
C VAL A 166 0.63 1.75 6.40
N ASN A 167 0.80 1.79 5.09
CA ASN A 167 1.69 0.90 4.35
C ASN A 167 3.07 1.54 4.20
N ILE A 168 4.02 1.12 5.02
CA ILE A 168 5.38 1.67 5.11
C ILE A 168 6.31 0.84 4.21
N GLU A 169 6.50 1.30 2.99
CA GLU A 169 7.45 0.78 2.01
C GLU A 169 8.61 1.79 1.83
N GLU A 170 9.27 1.86 0.69
CA GLU A 170 10.24 2.95 0.44
C GLU A 170 9.59 4.32 0.59
N ASP A 171 8.37 4.49 0.06
CA ASP A 171 7.44 5.56 0.41
C ASP A 171 6.32 5.01 1.31
N THR A 172 5.65 5.87 2.06
CA THR A 172 4.51 5.46 2.88
C THR A 172 3.19 5.88 2.23
N TYR A 173 2.21 4.98 2.29
CA TYR A 173 0.84 5.25 1.87
C TYR A 173 -0.09 5.16 3.08
N ILE A 174 -0.81 6.23 3.38
CA ILE A 174 -1.87 6.26 4.38
C ILE A 174 -3.20 6.18 3.64
N THR A 175 -3.89 5.04 3.79
CA THR A 175 -5.21 4.81 3.20
C THR A 175 -6.27 4.96 4.28
N GLU A 176 -7.18 5.91 4.07
CA GLU A 176 -8.33 6.15 4.93
C GLU A 176 -9.47 5.24 4.49
N ILE A 177 -9.94 4.36 5.39
CA ILE A 177 -11.04 3.42 5.14
C ILE A 177 -12.30 3.91 5.85
N TYR A 178 -13.42 3.90 5.14
CA TYR A 178 -14.74 4.17 5.68
C TYR A 178 -15.77 3.26 5.02
N ASP A 179 -16.59 2.56 5.82
CA ASP A 179 -17.60 1.61 5.33
C ASP A 179 -17.02 0.54 4.37
N SER A 180 -15.85 0.01 4.71
CA SER A 180 -15.08 -1.00 3.96
C SER A 180 -14.38 -0.49 2.69
N GLU A 181 -14.55 0.77 2.31
CA GLU A 181 -13.99 1.32 1.07
C GLU A 181 -12.90 2.36 1.35
N PRO A 182 -11.88 2.46 0.51
CA PRO A 182 -10.90 3.53 0.61
C PRO A 182 -11.56 4.85 0.16
N ILE A 183 -11.48 5.86 1.03
CA ILE A 183 -12.01 7.19 0.76
C ILE A 183 -10.92 8.21 0.46
N LYS A 184 -9.69 7.93 0.88
CA LYS A 184 -8.54 8.78 0.61
C LYS A 184 -7.26 7.98 0.65
N VAL A 185 -6.30 8.37 -0.16
CA VAL A 185 -4.92 7.89 -0.12
C VAL A 185 -3.99 9.10 -0.03
N THR A 186 -3.15 9.12 0.99
CA THR A 186 -2.07 10.10 1.13
C THR A 186 -0.74 9.38 0.94
N ARG A 187 0.04 9.76 -0.09
CA ARG A 187 1.41 9.30 -0.29
C ARG A 187 2.37 10.26 0.39
N ILE A 188 3.32 9.73 1.13
CA ILE A 188 4.38 10.47 1.78
C ILE A 188 5.72 9.94 1.23
N ALA A 189 6.59 10.85 0.78
CA ALA A 189 7.94 10.51 0.29
C ALA A 189 8.90 10.16 1.46
N THR A 190 8.36 9.60 2.53
CA THR A 190 9.05 9.15 3.74
C THR A 190 8.64 7.72 4.01
N GLY A 191 9.61 6.86 4.32
CA GLY A 191 9.40 5.44 4.58
C GLY A 191 10.73 4.76 4.86
N THR A 192 10.92 3.57 4.32
CA THR A 192 12.16 2.81 4.55
C THR A 192 13.31 3.27 3.66
N ARG A 193 13.09 4.09 2.63
CA ARG A 193 14.10 4.50 1.64
C ARG A 193 15.37 5.07 2.27
N ASN A 194 15.21 6.10 3.11
CA ASN A 194 16.36 6.77 3.72
C ASN A 194 17.10 5.85 4.69
N ILE A 195 16.36 5.01 5.40
CA ILE A 195 16.92 4.02 6.32
C ILE A 195 17.77 3.01 5.54
N ILE A 196 17.20 2.42 4.48
CA ILE A 196 17.89 1.43 3.63
C ILE A 196 19.12 2.04 2.97
N ASN A 197 19.04 3.27 2.44
CA ASN A 197 20.18 3.94 1.84
C ASN A 197 21.30 4.19 2.87
N THR A 198 20.95 4.61 4.08
CA THR A 198 21.94 4.83 5.15
C THR A 198 22.66 3.52 5.50
N ILE A 199 21.92 2.45 5.74
CA ILE A 199 22.49 1.13 6.05
C ILE A 199 23.33 0.62 4.86
N ASN A 200 22.84 0.80 3.62
CA ASN A 200 23.53 0.31 2.43
C ASN A 200 24.86 1.01 2.17
N ASN A 201 25.00 2.27 2.55
CA ASN A 201 26.29 2.99 2.44
C ASN A 201 27.38 2.35 3.28
N GLU A 202 27.02 1.65 4.35
CA GLU A 202 27.97 0.95 5.24
C GLU A 202 28.08 -0.53 4.87
N GLU A 203 26.95 -1.21 4.67
CA GLU A 203 26.91 -2.65 4.40
C GLU A 203 27.28 -3.01 2.95
N ASN A 204 27.21 -2.08 2.01
CA ASN A 204 27.44 -2.29 0.56
C ASN A 204 26.60 -3.46 -0.01
N SER A 205 25.41 -3.70 0.54
CA SER A 205 24.51 -4.78 0.13
C SER A 205 23.06 -4.45 0.45
N ILE A 206 22.24 -4.29 -0.57
CA ILE A 206 20.81 -3.99 -0.44
C ILE A 206 20.08 -5.08 0.37
N SER A 207 20.32 -6.36 0.06
CA SER A 207 19.66 -7.45 0.80
C SER A 207 20.00 -7.44 2.28
N LYS A 208 21.26 -7.17 2.62
CA LYS A 208 21.73 -7.05 3.99
C LYS A 208 21.11 -5.84 4.70
N SER A 209 20.97 -4.72 4.01
CA SER A 209 20.31 -3.53 4.54
C SER A 209 18.87 -3.81 4.95
N TYR A 210 18.12 -4.54 4.13
CA TYR A 210 16.76 -4.98 4.48
C TYR A 210 16.75 -6.00 5.63
N GLU A 211 17.73 -6.89 5.71
CA GLU A 211 17.89 -7.82 6.83
C GLU A 211 18.15 -7.08 8.15
N VAL A 212 19.07 -6.12 8.14
CA VAL A 212 19.34 -5.25 9.30
C VAL A 212 18.05 -4.55 9.72
N LEU A 213 17.33 -3.91 8.79
CA LEU A 213 16.08 -3.21 9.11
C LEU A 213 15.05 -4.13 9.79
N ARG A 214 14.86 -5.35 9.28
CA ARG A 214 13.90 -6.33 9.84
C ARG A 214 14.26 -6.80 11.25
N ASN A 215 15.53 -6.75 11.60
CA ASN A 215 16.03 -7.15 12.92
C ASN A 215 16.03 -6.00 13.92
N MET A 216 15.65 -4.79 13.50
CA MET A 216 15.59 -3.64 14.40
C MET A 216 14.43 -3.73 15.38
N VAL A 217 14.66 -3.15 16.57
CA VAL A 217 13.68 -3.09 17.65
C VAL A 217 13.55 -1.65 18.10
N LEU A 218 12.33 -1.11 18.07
CA LEU A 218 12.07 0.21 18.63
C LEU A 218 11.85 0.13 20.14
N PRO A 219 12.26 1.16 20.89
CA PRO A 219 12.07 1.19 22.34
C PRO A 219 10.57 1.27 22.68
N THR A 220 10.18 0.57 23.73
CA THR A 220 8.83 0.59 24.29
C THR A 220 8.73 1.35 25.60
N ASP A 221 9.86 1.75 26.17
CA ASP A 221 9.93 2.50 27.43
C ASP A 221 9.75 4.01 27.22
N ASP A 222 9.96 4.79 28.28
CA ASP A 222 9.73 6.24 28.28
C ASP A 222 10.38 6.93 27.09
N MET A 223 9.56 7.60 26.28
CA MET A 223 10.01 8.29 25.06
C MET A 223 11.03 9.41 25.36
N ASP A 224 11.05 9.91 26.59
CA ASP A 224 12.00 10.93 27.06
C ASP A 224 13.40 10.38 27.36
N GLN A 225 13.55 9.05 27.40
CA GLN A 225 14.79 8.35 27.73
C GLN A 225 15.21 7.33 26.65
N ILE A 226 14.95 7.61 25.37
CA ILE A 226 15.34 6.70 24.30
C ILE A 226 16.87 6.57 24.31
N SER A 227 17.35 5.39 24.76
CA SER A 227 18.75 5.02 24.64
C SER A 227 18.99 4.37 23.29
N PHE A 228 19.91 4.91 22.53
CA PHE A 228 20.37 4.34 21.26
C PHE A 228 21.65 3.50 21.42
N GLU A 229 22.02 3.17 22.64
CA GLU A 229 23.22 2.38 22.92
C GLU A 229 23.17 1.02 22.20
N GLY A 230 24.20 0.74 21.41
CA GLY A 230 24.34 -0.51 20.66
C GLY A 230 23.54 -0.61 19.35
N ASN A 231 22.87 0.48 18.92
CA ASN A 231 22.12 0.51 17.67
C ASN A 231 22.37 1.82 16.89
N GLU A 232 23.38 1.80 16.05
CA GLU A 232 23.80 2.98 15.27
C GLU A 232 22.77 3.49 14.28
N TYR A 233 21.82 2.63 13.81
CA TYR A 233 20.77 3.02 12.88
C TYR A 233 19.48 3.47 13.56
N ALA A 234 19.33 3.29 14.88
CA ALA A 234 18.13 3.67 15.59
C ALA A 234 17.76 5.16 15.42
N PRO A 235 18.68 6.13 15.42
CA PRO A 235 18.35 7.54 15.24
C PRO A 235 17.66 7.82 13.90
N ILE A 236 18.14 7.25 12.79
CA ILE A 236 17.51 7.46 11.47
C ILE A 236 16.14 6.78 11.41
N ILE A 237 15.99 5.59 11.98
CA ILE A 237 14.72 4.86 12.01
C ILE A 237 13.67 5.65 12.79
N VAL A 238 14.01 6.08 14.00
CA VAL A 238 13.11 6.89 14.83
C VAL A 238 12.74 8.19 14.11
N SER A 239 13.71 8.87 13.49
CA SER A 239 13.46 10.10 12.74
C SER A 239 12.46 9.90 11.59
N GLU A 240 12.60 8.81 10.82
CA GLU A 240 11.69 8.52 9.71
C GLU A 240 10.28 8.13 10.22
N ILE A 241 10.19 7.32 11.27
CA ILE A 241 8.90 6.96 11.88
C ILE A 241 8.20 8.19 12.47
N MET A 242 8.93 9.10 13.11
CA MET A 242 8.37 10.36 13.63
C MET A 242 7.75 11.25 12.53
N LYS A 243 8.35 11.29 11.35
CA LYS A 243 7.77 11.99 10.19
C LYS A 243 6.45 11.34 9.77
N ILE A 244 6.41 10.01 9.70
CA ILE A 244 5.18 9.25 9.39
C ILE A 244 4.11 9.54 10.43
N VAL A 245 4.44 9.51 11.72
CA VAL A 245 3.51 9.84 12.81
C VAL A 245 2.94 11.25 12.68
N SER A 246 3.78 12.22 12.29
CA SER A 246 3.32 13.59 12.06
C SER A 246 2.24 13.65 10.97
N GLU A 247 2.40 12.92 9.88
CA GLU A 247 1.42 12.85 8.80
C GLU A 247 0.15 12.09 9.23
N ILE A 248 0.28 11.00 10.00
CA ILE A 248 -0.88 10.30 10.56
C ILE A 248 -1.71 11.25 11.44
N LYS A 249 -1.06 12.02 12.33
CA LYS A 249 -1.73 13.04 13.15
C LYS A 249 -2.43 14.08 12.28
N ALA A 250 -1.81 14.54 11.21
CA ALA A 250 -2.42 15.49 10.28
C ALA A 250 -3.69 14.92 9.62
N VAL A 251 -3.70 13.62 9.26
CA VAL A 251 -4.88 12.93 8.73
C VAL A 251 -5.98 12.82 9.78
N ILE A 252 -5.67 12.38 11.00
CA ILE A 252 -6.63 12.24 12.11
C ILE A 252 -7.27 13.59 12.45
N ASN A 253 -6.47 14.65 12.51
CA ASN A 253 -6.93 15.99 12.84
C ASN A 253 -7.88 16.60 11.79
N LYS A 254 -7.81 16.15 10.52
CA LYS A 254 -8.77 16.55 9.48
C LYS A 254 -10.16 15.95 9.67
N ARG A 255 -10.23 14.78 10.34
CA ARG A 255 -11.48 14.03 10.58
C ARG A 255 -11.50 13.53 12.04
N PRO A 256 -11.60 14.44 13.03
CA PRO A 256 -11.47 14.08 14.44
C PRO A 256 -12.56 13.10 14.87
N GLY A 257 -12.15 12.08 15.61
CA GLY A 257 -13.04 11.07 16.19
C GLY A 257 -13.56 9.99 15.24
N ILE A 258 -13.24 10.05 13.94
CA ILE A 258 -13.64 9.00 12.98
C ILE A 258 -12.77 7.77 13.15
N TYR A 259 -11.45 7.93 13.13
CA TYR A 259 -10.51 6.80 13.18
C TYR A 259 -10.14 6.48 14.63
N LYS A 260 -10.40 5.24 15.04
CA LYS A 260 -10.03 4.70 16.36
C LYS A 260 -8.94 3.64 16.27
N LYS A 261 -8.61 3.21 15.05
CA LYS A 261 -7.63 2.18 14.82
C LYS A 261 -6.74 2.48 13.62
N ILE A 262 -5.46 2.20 13.80
CA ILE A 262 -4.42 2.26 12.76
C ILE A 262 -3.90 0.85 12.55
N TYR A 263 -3.75 0.46 11.30
CA TYR A 263 -3.09 -0.79 10.92
C TYR A 263 -1.82 -0.50 10.13
N ILE A 264 -0.71 -1.07 10.59
CA ILE A 264 0.61 -0.90 9.96
C ILE A 264 0.92 -2.13 9.12
N THR A 265 1.51 -1.91 7.96
CA THR A 265 1.91 -2.97 7.03
C THR A 265 3.12 -2.55 6.19
N GLY A 266 3.66 -3.46 5.36
CA GLY A 266 4.84 -3.25 4.54
C GLY A 266 6.15 -3.51 5.26
N THR A 267 7.27 -3.15 4.65
CA THR A 267 8.61 -3.38 5.22
C THR A 267 8.79 -2.72 6.60
N GLY A 268 8.28 -1.50 6.78
CA GLY A 268 8.38 -0.80 8.07
C GLY A 268 7.67 -1.53 9.21
N ALA A 269 6.63 -2.31 8.90
CA ALA A 269 5.92 -3.12 9.89
C ALA A 269 6.72 -4.34 10.38
N THR A 270 7.86 -4.64 9.79
CA THR A 270 8.76 -5.71 10.25
C THR A 270 9.66 -5.26 11.40
N ILE A 271 9.79 -3.96 11.62
CA ILE A 271 10.52 -3.40 12.76
C ILE A 271 9.76 -3.77 14.03
N SER A 272 10.44 -4.42 14.98
CA SER A 272 9.79 -4.84 16.22
C SER A 272 9.31 -3.64 17.02
N ASN A 273 8.10 -3.74 17.58
CA ASN A 273 7.44 -2.73 18.40
C ASN A 273 7.05 -1.44 17.65
N VAL A 274 7.04 -1.43 16.33
CA VAL A 274 6.68 -0.23 15.56
C VAL A 274 5.25 0.21 15.85
N GLU A 275 4.31 -0.74 15.99
CA GLU A 275 2.92 -0.48 16.36
C GLU A 275 2.81 0.16 17.73
N THR A 276 3.46 -0.38 18.73
CA THR A 276 3.49 0.14 20.09
C THR A 276 4.15 1.53 20.16
N PHE A 277 5.21 1.72 19.37
CA PHE A 277 5.91 3.01 19.28
C PHE A 277 5.00 4.08 18.69
N ILE A 278 4.29 3.79 17.60
CA ILE A 278 3.36 4.72 16.97
C ILE A 278 2.15 5.00 17.88
N GLU A 279 1.59 3.97 18.51
CA GLU A 279 0.46 4.11 19.45
C GLU A 279 0.78 5.06 20.59
N LYS A 280 1.95 4.96 21.18
CA LYS A 280 2.40 5.87 22.26
C LYS A 280 2.51 7.33 21.83
N LEU A 281 2.70 7.59 20.54
CA LEU A 281 2.85 8.93 20.00
C LEU A 281 1.52 9.54 19.54
N ILE A 282 0.45 8.74 19.45
CA ILE A 282 -0.86 9.20 18.96
C ILE A 282 -1.89 8.93 20.03
N ASP A 283 -2.49 10.00 20.55
CA ASP A 283 -3.49 9.90 21.60
C ASP A 283 -4.81 9.28 21.06
N ASP A 284 -5.49 8.50 21.90
CA ASP A 284 -6.84 7.95 21.68
C ASP A 284 -7.03 7.06 20.43
N VAL A 285 -5.95 6.50 19.89
CA VAL A 285 -6.00 5.60 18.71
C VAL A 285 -5.16 4.35 18.94
N GLU A 286 -5.79 3.18 18.81
CA GLU A 286 -5.09 1.90 18.89
C GLU A 286 -4.29 1.64 17.61
N CYS A 287 -3.13 1.02 17.74
CA CYS A 287 -2.27 0.65 16.63
C CYS A 287 -1.99 -0.86 16.61
N ASP A 288 -2.10 -1.49 15.45
CA ASP A 288 -1.90 -2.94 15.29
C ASP A 288 -1.24 -3.25 13.93
N ILE A 289 -0.70 -4.45 13.79
CA ILE A 289 -0.17 -4.94 12.52
C ILE A 289 -1.32 -5.47 11.66
N LEU A 290 -1.37 -5.06 10.38
CA LEU A 290 -2.42 -5.50 9.44
C LEU A 290 -2.28 -6.99 9.12
N ARG A 291 -3.31 -7.74 9.50
CA ARG A 291 -3.46 -9.15 9.15
C ARG A 291 -4.44 -9.29 8.00
N PRO A 292 -4.06 -9.94 6.88
CA PRO A 292 -4.96 -10.11 5.74
C PRO A 292 -6.25 -10.84 6.11
N ALA A 293 -7.38 -10.18 5.96
CA ALA A 293 -8.68 -10.76 6.25
C ALA A 293 -9.13 -11.73 5.13
N GLY A 294 -9.64 -12.90 5.52
CA GLY A 294 -10.16 -13.90 4.57
C GLY A 294 -9.09 -14.57 3.70
N ILE A 295 -7.82 -14.45 4.09
CA ILE A 295 -6.68 -15.06 3.39
C ILE A 295 -6.00 -16.04 4.34
N GLU A 296 -5.93 -17.29 3.93
CA GLU A 296 -5.20 -18.33 4.67
C GLU A 296 -3.70 -18.20 4.37
N VAL A 297 -2.93 -17.80 5.38
CA VAL A 297 -1.48 -17.86 5.36
C VAL A 297 -1.03 -19.14 6.06
N GLN A 298 0.08 -19.74 5.64
CA GLN A 298 0.56 -20.98 6.23
C GLN A 298 0.75 -20.83 7.74
N LYS A 299 0.19 -21.75 8.54
CA LYS A 299 0.11 -21.67 10.02
C LYS A 299 1.45 -21.54 10.77
N LYS A 300 2.57 -21.81 10.11
CA LYS A 300 3.91 -21.79 10.72
C LYS A 300 4.71 -20.53 10.41
N VAL A 301 4.13 -19.60 9.63
CA VAL A 301 4.83 -18.39 9.19
C VAL A 301 4.65 -17.30 10.24
N ALA A 302 5.73 -16.68 10.66
CA ALA A 302 5.68 -15.55 11.58
C ALA A 302 4.96 -14.35 10.93
N ILE A 303 4.19 -13.59 11.70
CA ILE A 303 3.48 -12.39 11.22
C ILE A 303 4.41 -11.47 10.44
N LYS A 304 5.64 -11.29 10.92
CA LYS A 304 6.66 -10.46 10.27
C LYS A 304 7.01 -10.87 8.85
N GLU A 305 6.94 -12.15 8.50
CA GLU A 305 7.32 -12.62 7.17
C GLU A 305 6.30 -12.25 6.11
N TYR A 306 4.99 -12.37 6.41
CA TYR A 306 3.99 -12.03 5.42
C TYR A 306 3.52 -10.58 5.48
N VAL A 307 3.67 -9.87 6.59
CA VAL A 307 3.39 -8.43 6.65
C VAL A 307 4.28 -7.65 5.68
N ASP A 308 5.51 -8.08 5.50
CA ASP A 308 6.45 -7.51 4.54
C ASP A 308 5.99 -7.69 3.08
N VAL A 309 5.25 -8.76 2.77
CA VAL A 309 4.72 -9.03 1.43
C VAL A 309 3.24 -8.70 1.25
N ASN A 310 2.61 -8.07 2.23
CA ASN A 310 1.21 -7.68 2.16
C ASN A 310 0.88 -6.81 0.93
N SER A 311 1.79 -5.94 0.52
CA SER A 311 1.65 -5.16 -0.71
C SER A 311 1.45 -6.06 -1.94
N ALA A 312 2.21 -7.15 -2.05
CA ALA A 312 2.04 -8.13 -3.14
C ALA A 312 0.78 -9.00 -2.95
N ILE A 313 0.45 -9.39 -1.71
CA ILE A 313 -0.78 -10.13 -1.40
C ILE A 313 -2.01 -9.32 -1.83
N SER A 314 -2.04 -8.02 -1.52
CA SER A 314 -3.16 -7.13 -1.85
C SER A 314 -3.39 -7.03 -3.36
N LEU A 315 -2.32 -6.96 -4.15
CA LEU A 315 -2.38 -6.93 -5.60
C LEU A 315 -2.91 -8.25 -6.17
N ALA A 316 -2.48 -9.40 -5.63
CA ALA A 316 -3.01 -10.69 -6.05
C ALA A 316 -4.50 -10.86 -5.72
N CYS A 317 -4.95 -10.30 -4.59
CA CYS A 317 -6.37 -10.31 -4.19
C CYS A 317 -7.26 -9.64 -5.23
N GLU A 318 -6.79 -8.55 -5.83
CA GLU A 318 -7.56 -7.79 -6.82
C GLU A 318 -7.99 -8.68 -8.00
N ALA A 319 -7.07 -9.50 -8.53
CA ALA A 319 -7.39 -10.41 -9.62
C ALA A 319 -8.33 -11.55 -9.25
N LEU A 320 -8.45 -11.89 -7.96
CA LEU A 320 -9.24 -13.03 -7.48
C LEU A 320 -10.59 -12.65 -6.88
N ARG A 321 -10.86 -11.37 -6.73
CA ARG A 321 -12.13 -10.86 -6.18
C ARG A 321 -13.18 -10.54 -7.24
N ILE A 322 -12.84 -10.65 -8.53
CA ILE A 322 -13.73 -10.41 -9.68
C ILE A 322 -14.78 -11.51 -9.82
#